data_6fa9d5e62b8ea0b94723c5c9227299b8
#
_entry.id   6fa9d5e62b8ea0b94723c5c9227299b8
#
_cell.length_a   1.000
_cell.length_b   1.000
_cell.length_c   1.000
_cell.angle_alpha   90.00
_cell.angle_beta   90.00
_cell.angle_gamma   90.00
#
_symmetry.space_group_name_H-M   'P 1'
#
loop_
_entity.id
_entity.type
_entity.pdbx_description
1 polymer ?
#
loop_
_entity_poly.entity_id
_entity_poly.type
_entity_poly.pdbx_seq_one_letter_code
_entity_poly.pdbx_strand_id
1 'polypeptide(L)'
;MQRIKDIKPKELVAGVTGYYAHGDKHTLGLVELKAGSIVPEHHHVHEQITYLLEGQLDMTIGRESYSLTPGMFHVIPSNTPHSAIAIKDCKAIDTFSPARDDYKSSDAAVGWKLEAQ
;
A
#
# COMPACT_ATOMS: atom_id res chain seq x y z
N MET A 1 -0.88 -19.15 14.97
CA MET A 1 -0.56 -17.69 15.00
C MET A 1 0.68 -17.44 14.16
N GLN A 2 0.68 -16.35 13.40
CA GLN A 2 1.76 -16.06 12.46
C GLN A 2 2.25 -14.63 12.65
N ARG A 3 3.54 -14.40 12.33
CA ARG A 3 4.08 -13.05 12.26
C ARG A 3 3.99 -12.57 10.83
N ILE A 4 3.64 -11.29 10.65
CA ILE A 4 3.45 -10.75 9.29
C ILE A 4 4.75 -10.84 8.48
N LYS A 5 5.91 -10.67 9.12
CA LYS A 5 7.19 -10.73 8.42
C LYS A 5 7.62 -12.16 8.08
N ASP A 6 6.90 -13.19 8.53
CA ASP A 6 7.14 -14.57 8.11
C ASP A 6 6.44 -14.86 6.78
N ILE A 7 5.55 -13.97 6.32
CA ILE A 7 4.90 -14.10 5.03
C ILE A 7 5.88 -13.69 3.94
N LYS A 8 5.84 -14.41 2.82
CA LYS A 8 6.70 -14.08 1.69
C LYS A 8 6.34 -12.68 1.17
N PRO A 9 7.30 -11.76 1.13
CA PRO A 9 7.01 -10.40 0.67
C PRO A 9 6.82 -10.31 -0.83
N LYS A 10 6.12 -9.27 -1.26
CA LYS A 10 6.02 -8.89 -2.66
C LYS A 10 6.74 -7.56 -2.86
N GLU A 11 7.58 -7.49 -3.87
CA GLU A 11 8.09 -6.21 -4.31
C GLU A 11 7.06 -5.62 -5.27
N LEU A 12 6.41 -4.54 -4.85
CA LEU A 12 5.34 -3.93 -5.63
C LEU A 12 5.91 -3.09 -6.76
N VAL A 13 6.89 -2.27 -6.43
CA VAL A 13 7.72 -1.50 -7.36
C VAL A 13 9.08 -1.39 -6.70
N ALA A 14 10.06 -0.86 -7.40
CA ALA A 14 11.40 -0.68 -6.86
C ALA A 14 11.36 0.07 -5.53
N GLY A 15 11.93 -0.53 -4.50
CA GLY A 15 12.01 0.07 -3.17
C GLY A 15 10.78 -0.08 -2.31
N VAL A 16 9.71 -0.72 -2.80
CA VAL A 16 8.45 -0.87 -2.07
C VAL A 16 8.14 -2.36 -1.91
N THR A 17 8.17 -2.82 -0.68
CA THR A 17 7.97 -4.23 -0.33
C THR A 17 6.78 -4.37 0.61
N GLY A 18 5.86 -5.25 0.27
CA GLY A 18 4.67 -5.50 1.09
C GLY A 18 4.57 -6.93 1.58
N TYR A 19 4.09 -7.08 2.81
CA TYR A 19 3.80 -8.35 3.46
C TYR A 19 2.29 -8.37 3.72
N TYR A 20 1.57 -9.30 3.11
CA TYR A 20 0.10 -9.26 3.11
C TYR A 20 -0.51 -10.47 3.78
N ALA A 21 -1.35 -10.21 4.78
CA ALA A 21 -2.18 -11.21 5.43
C ALA A 21 -3.60 -11.07 4.91
N HIS A 22 -4.14 -12.15 4.38
CA HIS A 22 -5.46 -12.15 3.74
C HIS A 22 -6.48 -12.85 4.59
N GLY A 23 -7.54 -12.13 4.93
CA GLY A 23 -8.77 -12.74 5.43
C GLY A 23 -9.72 -12.99 4.27
N ASP A 24 -10.93 -13.36 4.61
CA ASP A 24 -11.97 -13.62 3.61
C ASP A 24 -12.44 -12.33 2.95
N LYS A 25 -12.56 -11.27 3.76
CA LYS A 25 -13.19 -10.02 3.32
C LYS A 25 -12.25 -8.83 3.39
N HIS A 26 -11.04 -9.00 3.85
CA HIS A 26 -10.09 -7.90 3.96
C HIS A 26 -8.66 -8.40 3.92
N THR A 27 -7.75 -7.47 3.66
CA THR A 27 -6.31 -7.72 3.63
C THR A 27 -5.62 -6.70 4.50
N LEU A 28 -4.67 -7.17 5.30
CA LEU A 28 -3.78 -6.32 6.08
C LEU A 28 -2.39 -6.42 5.48
N GLY A 29 -1.77 -5.26 5.19
CA GLY A 29 -0.42 -5.22 4.66
C GLY A 29 0.50 -4.43 5.55
N LEU A 30 1.73 -4.93 5.71
CA LEU A 30 2.84 -4.14 6.22
C LEU A 30 3.69 -3.78 5.01
N VAL A 31 3.88 -2.49 4.76
CA VAL A 31 4.60 -2.01 3.59
C VAL A 31 5.83 -1.24 4.04
N GLU A 32 6.96 -1.60 3.47
CA GLU A 32 8.23 -0.94 3.71
C GLU A 32 8.65 -0.22 2.44
N LEU A 33 8.93 1.07 2.54
CA LEU A 33 9.29 1.90 1.40
C LEU A 33 10.62 2.56 1.67
N LYS A 34 11.56 2.40 0.76
CA LYS A 34 12.84 3.09 0.86
C LYS A 34 12.68 4.55 0.46
N ALA A 35 13.45 5.42 1.10
CA ALA A 35 13.46 6.84 0.76
C ALA A 35 13.63 7.03 -0.74
N GLY A 36 12.82 7.89 -1.33
CA GLY A 36 12.85 8.19 -2.75
C GLY A 36 12.04 7.26 -3.62
N SER A 37 11.51 6.15 -3.06
CA SER A 37 10.67 5.26 -3.88
C SER A 37 9.33 5.90 -4.17
N ILE A 38 8.80 5.56 -5.34
CA ILE A 38 7.57 6.14 -5.87
C ILE A 38 6.57 5.03 -6.13
N VAL A 39 5.38 5.17 -5.56
CA VAL A 39 4.22 4.37 -5.92
C VAL A 39 3.46 5.18 -6.96
N PRO A 40 3.45 4.74 -8.22
CA PRO A 40 2.81 5.52 -9.28
C PRO A 40 1.31 5.58 -9.11
N GLU A 41 0.70 6.54 -9.78
CA GLU A 41 -0.75 6.70 -9.70
C GLU A 41 -1.46 5.45 -10.19
N HIS A 42 -2.41 4.99 -9.40
CA HIS A 42 -3.21 3.81 -9.71
C HIS A 42 -4.53 3.91 -8.94
N HIS A 43 -5.45 3.03 -9.26
CA HIS A 43 -6.69 2.90 -8.50
C HIS A 43 -7.14 1.44 -8.48
N HIS A 44 -8.00 1.12 -7.54
CA HIS A 44 -8.55 -0.21 -7.38
C HIS A 44 -9.90 -0.14 -6.68
N VAL A 45 -10.68 -1.21 -6.81
CA VAL A 45 -12.02 -1.25 -6.21
C VAL A 45 -11.98 -1.27 -4.70
N HIS A 46 -10.86 -1.67 -4.13
CA HIS A 46 -10.71 -1.81 -2.68
C HIS A 46 -10.70 -0.45 -2.00
N GLU A 47 -11.46 -0.32 -0.94
CA GLU A 47 -11.24 0.78 0.00
C GLU A 47 -9.94 0.51 0.74
N GLN A 48 -9.13 1.52 0.93
CA GLN A 48 -7.81 1.38 1.57
C GLN A 48 -7.69 2.39 2.70
N ILE A 49 -7.10 1.94 3.80
CA ILE A 49 -6.65 2.86 4.86
C ILE A 49 -5.14 2.68 4.98
N THR A 50 -4.42 3.78 4.89
CA THR A 50 -2.97 3.80 5.06
C THR A 50 -2.64 4.48 6.38
N TYR A 51 -1.91 3.79 7.26
CA TYR A 51 -1.47 4.30 8.55
C TYR A 51 0.04 4.28 8.61
N LEU A 52 0.67 5.43 8.84
CA LEU A 52 2.13 5.51 8.83
C LEU A 52 2.69 5.21 10.22
N LEU A 53 3.60 4.25 10.28
CA LEU A 53 4.31 3.88 11.50
C LEU A 53 5.62 4.64 11.64
N GLU A 54 6.37 4.79 10.55
CA GLU A 54 7.70 5.41 10.54
C GLU A 54 7.91 6.16 9.24
N GLY A 55 8.67 7.23 9.30
CA GLY A 55 9.11 7.97 8.12
C GLY A 55 8.24 9.17 7.80
N GLN A 56 8.21 9.50 6.52
CA GLN A 56 7.35 10.55 5.99
C GLN A 56 6.93 10.13 4.59
N LEU A 57 5.62 10.09 4.38
CA LEU A 57 5.02 9.60 3.13
C LEU A 57 4.13 10.69 2.56
N ASP A 58 4.51 11.23 1.40
CA ASP A 58 3.68 12.20 0.71
C ASP A 58 2.76 11.44 -0.24
N MET A 59 1.45 11.63 -0.06
CA MET A 59 0.44 10.95 -0.86
C MET A 59 -0.40 11.96 -1.61
N THR A 60 -0.75 11.62 -2.84
CA THR A 60 -1.76 12.36 -3.60
C THR A 60 -2.96 11.43 -3.77
N ILE A 61 -4.13 11.89 -3.34
CA ILE A 61 -5.37 11.12 -3.36
C ILE A 61 -6.39 11.98 -4.08
N GLY A 62 -6.85 11.50 -5.24
CA GLY A 62 -7.64 12.34 -6.13
C GLY A 62 -6.80 13.51 -6.59
N ARG A 63 -7.22 14.72 -6.19
CA ARG A 63 -6.50 15.95 -6.53
C ARG A 63 -5.79 16.60 -5.34
N GLU A 64 -5.82 15.95 -4.17
CA GLU A 64 -5.30 16.55 -2.96
C GLU A 64 -4.04 15.83 -2.50
N SER A 65 -3.09 16.62 -2.02
CA SER A 65 -1.81 16.10 -1.55
C SER A 65 -1.75 16.20 -0.04
N TYR A 66 -1.21 15.15 0.57
CA TYR A 66 -1.13 15.00 2.01
C TYR A 66 0.28 14.55 2.37
N SER A 67 0.80 15.03 3.50
CA SER A 67 2.07 14.57 4.02
C SER A 67 1.79 13.84 5.32
N LEU A 68 1.98 12.52 5.32
CA LEU A 68 1.79 11.71 6.51
C LEU A 68 3.09 11.61 7.29
N THR A 69 2.97 11.80 8.60
CA THR A 69 4.05 11.53 9.56
C THR A 69 3.56 10.45 10.52
N PRO A 70 4.44 9.85 11.35
CA PRO A 70 4.04 8.71 12.18
C PRO A 70 2.82 8.99 13.04
N GLY A 71 1.88 8.07 13.02
CA GLY A 71 0.62 8.17 13.75
C GLY A 71 -0.52 8.73 12.90
N MET A 72 -0.25 9.21 11.70
CA MET A 72 -1.28 9.74 10.81
C MET A 72 -1.80 8.64 9.89
N PHE A 73 -3.05 8.77 9.49
CA PHE A 73 -3.67 7.86 8.52
C PHE A 73 -4.50 8.63 7.51
N HIS A 74 -4.76 7.98 6.40
CA HIS A 74 -5.71 8.51 5.43
C HIS A 74 -6.56 7.40 4.85
N VAL A 75 -7.83 7.70 4.57
CA VAL A 75 -8.75 6.77 3.92
C VAL A 75 -8.76 7.06 2.44
N ILE A 76 -8.53 6.04 1.63
CA ILE A 76 -8.57 6.12 0.18
C ILE A 76 -9.85 5.41 -0.27
N PRO A 77 -10.84 6.17 -0.76
CA PRO A 77 -12.09 5.56 -1.19
C PRO A 77 -11.90 4.66 -2.42
N SER A 78 -12.83 3.74 -2.58
CA SER A 78 -12.84 2.83 -3.74
C SER A 78 -12.69 3.61 -5.05
N ASN A 79 -11.84 3.09 -5.93
CA ASN A 79 -11.62 3.63 -7.28
C ASN A 79 -11.08 5.06 -7.35
N THR A 80 -10.51 5.55 -6.27
CA THR A 80 -9.92 6.89 -6.25
C THR A 80 -8.45 6.79 -6.65
N PRO A 81 -8.02 7.51 -7.70
CA PRO A 81 -6.61 7.52 -8.09
C PRO A 81 -5.73 8.03 -6.97
N HIS A 82 -4.62 7.35 -6.72
CA HIS A 82 -3.70 7.74 -5.67
C HIS A 82 -2.28 7.32 -6.00
N SER A 83 -1.34 8.04 -5.41
CA SER A 83 0.09 7.82 -5.58
C SER A 83 0.80 8.20 -4.29
N ALA A 84 2.07 7.84 -4.17
CA ALA A 84 2.85 8.18 -2.99
C ALA A 84 4.34 8.29 -3.32
N ILE A 85 5.02 9.12 -2.53
CA ILE A 85 6.48 9.22 -2.58
C ILE A 85 6.99 9.12 -1.14
N ALA A 86 7.93 8.22 -0.91
CA ALA A 86 8.58 8.10 0.40
C ALA A 86 9.66 9.16 0.50
N ILE A 87 9.46 10.13 1.38
CA ILE A 87 10.46 11.19 1.61
C ILE A 87 11.61 10.64 2.45
N LYS A 88 11.30 9.74 3.37
CA LYS A 88 12.25 9.00 4.20
C LYS A 88 11.92 7.53 4.08
N ASP A 89 12.78 6.67 4.63
CA ASP A 89 12.42 5.26 4.77
C ASP A 89 11.14 5.19 5.58
N CYS A 90 10.15 4.50 5.02
CA CYS A 90 8.82 4.43 5.62
C CYS A 90 8.43 3.01 5.97
N LYS A 91 7.60 2.92 7.00
CA LYS A 91 6.89 1.70 7.34
C LYS A 91 5.43 2.08 7.54
N ALA A 92 4.55 1.42 6.80
CA ALA A 92 3.12 1.74 6.82
C ALA A 92 2.29 0.47 6.94
N ILE A 93 1.10 0.61 7.50
CA ILE A 93 0.10 -0.43 7.47
C ILE A 93 -0.97 -0.01 6.49
N ASP A 94 -1.28 -0.89 5.56
CA ASP A 94 -2.38 -0.72 4.61
C ASP A 94 -3.44 -1.76 4.91
N THR A 95 -4.69 -1.34 4.96
CA THR A 95 -5.82 -2.27 5.02
C THR A 95 -6.66 -2.11 3.78
N PHE A 96 -7.22 -3.22 3.30
CA PHE A 96 -8.03 -3.24 2.08
C PHE A 96 -9.30 -4.03 2.31
N SER A 97 -10.41 -3.51 1.81
CA SER A 97 -11.68 -4.22 1.77
C SER A 97 -12.35 -3.96 0.40
N PRO A 98 -12.75 -5.00 -0.33
CA PRO A 98 -12.58 -6.43 -0.04
C PRO A 98 -11.12 -6.88 -0.04
N ALA A 99 -10.89 -8.16 0.21
CA ALA A 99 -9.54 -8.71 0.23
C ALA A 99 -8.85 -8.54 -1.13
N ARG A 100 -7.54 -8.31 -1.08
CA ARG A 100 -6.71 -8.16 -2.30
C ARG A 100 -6.45 -9.52 -2.93
N ASP A 101 -7.43 -10.04 -3.68
CA ASP A 101 -7.28 -11.32 -4.34
C ASP A 101 -6.14 -11.31 -5.36
N ASP A 102 -5.87 -10.15 -5.94
CA ASP A 102 -4.76 -9.95 -6.87
C ASP A 102 -3.39 -10.10 -6.18
N TYR A 103 -3.33 -9.96 -4.86
CA TYR A 103 -2.10 -10.13 -4.09
C TYR A 103 -1.93 -11.52 -3.50
N LYS A 104 -2.93 -12.37 -3.59
CA LYS A 104 -2.89 -13.69 -2.95
C LYS A 104 -1.94 -14.65 -3.63
N SER A 105 -1.73 -14.51 -4.94
CA SER A 105 -0.80 -15.35 -5.67
C SER A 105 0.60 -14.77 -5.57
N SER A 106 1.54 -15.56 -5.03
CA SER A 106 2.92 -15.12 -4.92
C SER A 106 3.62 -14.99 -6.28
N ASP A 107 3.05 -15.62 -7.30
CA ASP A 107 3.61 -15.58 -8.65
C ASP A 107 3.02 -14.47 -9.49
N ALA A 108 1.95 -13.85 -9.02
CA ALA A 108 1.33 -12.77 -9.77
C ALA A 108 2.27 -11.56 -9.80
N ALA A 109 2.49 -11.05 -11.00
CA ALA A 109 3.16 -9.76 -11.11
C ALA A 109 2.21 -8.72 -10.51
N VAL A 110 2.66 -8.03 -9.50
CA VAL A 110 1.90 -6.91 -8.96
C VAL A 110 2.28 -5.71 -9.79
N GLY A 111 1.54 -5.48 -10.84
CA GLY A 111 1.77 -4.30 -11.64
C GLY A 111 0.99 -3.15 -11.05
N TRP A 112 1.65 -2.06 -10.85
CA TRP A 112 0.97 -0.79 -10.62
C TRP A 112 0.64 -0.24 -11.97
N LYS A 113 -0.25 -0.96 -12.65
CA LYS A 113 -0.63 -0.59 -13.99
C LYS A 113 -1.54 0.61 -13.92
N LEU A 114 -1.45 1.45 -14.92
CA LEU A 114 -2.27 2.64 -14.98
C LEU A 114 -3.72 2.33 -15.31
N GLU A 115 -3.94 1.25 -16.00
CA GLU A 115 -5.31 0.81 -16.26
C GLU A 115 -5.93 0.30 -14.97
N ALA A 116 -7.23 0.32 -14.90
CA ALA A 116 -7.99 -0.03 -13.72
C ALA A 116 -7.64 -1.42 -13.21
N GLN A 117 -7.59 -1.53 -11.93
CA GLN A 117 -7.38 -2.79 -11.24
C GLN A 117 -8.70 -3.49 -10.96
#